data_e23cc2274587defc658b1f61f17a6120
#
_entry.id   e23cc2274587defc658b1f61f17a6120
#
_cell.length_a   1.000
_cell.length_b   1.000
_cell.length_c   1.000
_cell.angle_alpha   90.00
_cell.angle_beta   90.00
_cell.angle_gamma   90.00
#
_symmetry.space_group_name_H-M   'P 1'
#
loop_
_entity.id
_entity.type
_entity.pdbx_description
1 polymer ?
#
loop_
_entity_poly.entity_id
_entity_poly.type
_entity_poly.pdbx_seq_one_letter_code
_entity_poly.pdbx_strand_id
1 'polypeptide(L)'
;MDISDRAKVMIAIKDELWDLNQEDRSIILAAFGIDDPSEYDYDTAPSMGQILAKVDEERLLQLARHFGIDLPQSAQVAAVPAASPTNAEPLFVFASHLSMHKRLIWDVSQEMKVFGIELFVAHVSIPDDSPWQDEIPNGLNKAHAAVAFLHKGFKESDWCDQEVGWLLGRGVPVLGLTFDIGPYGPMGRLQAAPAGKLTPEQIADNLVTRLSAKPQLQANLTASFIQGLHKSGRFRDTDRIWEQLREFTGLGSQQCADLLAATQDNHQVYNARCPFTASQRPYPRVILDFLKEQPGWTAIQNDAEEYSAKLDRRKVLP
;
A
#
# COMPACT_ATOMS: atom_id res chain seq x y z
N MET A 1 -6.97 -17.65 17.49
CA MET A 1 -5.67 -18.05 18.10
C MET A 1 -5.95 -19.00 19.26
N ASP A 2 -5.21 -20.08 19.42
CA ASP A 2 -5.36 -20.94 20.60
C ASP A 2 -4.79 -20.29 21.87
N ILE A 3 -5.12 -20.86 23.06
CA ILE A 3 -4.72 -20.29 24.35
C ILE A 3 -3.19 -20.25 24.51
N SER A 4 -2.47 -21.27 23.99
CA SER A 4 -1.01 -21.36 24.09
C SER A 4 -0.34 -20.30 23.23
N ASP A 5 -0.82 -20.12 22.01
CA ASP A 5 -0.32 -19.12 21.09
C ASP A 5 -0.62 -17.69 21.55
N ARG A 6 -1.81 -17.48 22.13
CA ARG A 6 -2.17 -16.21 22.76
C ARG A 6 -1.21 -15.86 23.91
N ALA A 7 -0.89 -16.83 24.75
CA ALA A 7 0.06 -16.61 25.84
C ALA A 7 1.46 -16.25 25.34
N LYS A 8 1.96 -16.91 24.30
CA LYS A 8 3.28 -16.59 23.69
C LYS A 8 3.32 -15.15 23.13
N VAL A 9 2.26 -14.77 22.41
CA VAL A 9 2.15 -13.41 21.85
C VAL A 9 2.11 -12.37 22.96
N MET A 10 1.33 -12.60 24.02
CA MET A 10 1.26 -11.69 25.16
C MET A 10 2.61 -11.55 25.90
N ILE A 11 3.36 -12.65 26.05
CA ILE A 11 4.70 -12.61 26.67
C ILE A 11 5.65 -11.77 25.82
N ALA A 12 5.70 -12.02 24.51
CA ALA A 12 6.56 -11.28 23.60
C ALA A 12 6.23 -9.77 23.59
N ILE A 13 4.92 -9.42 23.53
CA ILE A 13 4.48 -8.02 23.63
C ILE A 13 4.91 -7.39 24.96
N LYS A 14 4.72 -8.11 26.07
CA LYS A 14 5.10 -7.62 27.40
C LYS A 14 6.61 -7.32 27.47
N ASP A 15 7.43 -8.18 26.91
CA ASP A 15 8.88 -8.02 26.92
C ASP A 15 9.30 -6.81 26.08
N GLU A 16 8.73 -6.59 24.91
CA GLU A 16 8.95 -5.37 24.09
C GLU A 16 8.49 -4.09 24.83
N LEU A 17 7.34 -4.11 25.47
CA LEU A 17 6.83 -2.99 26.25
C LEU A 17 7.71 -2.69 27.48
N TRP A 18 8.37 -3.72 28.05
CA TRP A 18 9.25 -3.56 29.21
C TRP A 18 10.56 -2.85 28.87
N ASP A 19 11.05 -3.06 27.64
CA ASP A 19 12.28 -2.45 27.16
C ASP A 19 12.12 -0.97 26.79
N LEU A 20 10.89 -0.45 26.76
CA LEU A 20 10.58 0.96 26.52
C LEU A 20 10.63 1.78 27.81
N ASN A 21 10.99 3.06 27.69
CA ASN A 21 10.77 4.01 28.78
C ASN A 21 9.26 4.22 29.03
N GLN A 22 8.91 4.80 30.17
CA GLN A 22 7.50 4.95 30.57
C GLN A 22 6.70 5.80 29.59
N GLU A 23 7.25 6.88 29.06
CA GLU A 23 6.57 7.82 28.15
C GLU A 23 6.23 7.13 26.82
N ASP A 24 7.21 6.48 26.17
CA ASP A 24 7.02 5.76 24.91
C ASP A 24 6.01 4.60 25.08
N ARG A 25 6.08 3.87 26.19
CA ARG A 25 5.15 2.80 26.51
C ARG A 25 3.71 3.31 26.65
N SER A 26 3.51 4.42 27.37
CA SER A 26 2.18 5.02 27.57
C SER A 26 1.59 5.48 26.23
N ILE A 27 2.38 6.08 25.37
CA ILE A 27 1.96 6.52 24.03
C ILE A 27 1.52 5.31 23.18
N ILE A 28 2.29 4.22 23.19
CA ILE A 28 1.93 3.02 22.42
C ILE A 28 0.65 2.39 22.96
N LEU A 29 0.55 2.18 24.28
CA LEU A 29 -0.64 1.59 24.88
C LEU A 29 -1.89 2.42 24.58
N ALA A 30 -1.82 3.74 24.72
CA ALA A 30 -2.90 4.66 24.40
C ALA A 30 -3.31 4.58 22.90
N ALA A 31 -2.34 4.47 21.99
CA ALA A 31 -2.59 4.35 20.54
C ALA A 31 -3.41 3.09 20.20
N PHE A 32 -3.28 2.01 20.99
CA PHE A 32 -4.06 0.77 20.85
C PHE A 32 -5.29 0.73 21.77
N GLY A 33 -5.60 1.82 22.49
CA GLY A 33 -6.72 1.88 23.44
C GLY A 33 -6.55 0.88 24.60
N ILE A 34 -5.33 0.69 25.08
CA ILE A 34 -4.94 -0.20 26.18
C ILE A 34 -4.53 0.67 27.36
N ASP A 35 -5.06 0.38 28.53
CA ASP A 35 -4.75 1.11 29.75
C ASP A 35 -3.28 0.93 30.13
N ASP A 36 -2.59 2.01 30.55
CA ASP A 36 -1.24 1.93 31.07
C ASP A 36 -1.27 1.63 32.59
N PRO A 37 -0.55 0.59 33.07
CA PRO A 37 -0.46 0.33 34.51
C PRO A 37 0.05 1.50 35.34
N SER A 38 0.80 2.43 34.75
CA SER A 38 1.34 3.61 35.43
C SER A 38 0.29 4.66 35.79
N GLU A 39 -0.92 4.56 35.24
CA GLU A 39 -2.05 5.45 35.53
C GLU A 39 -2.81 5.01 36.83
N TYR A 40 -2.45 3.87 37.40
CA TYR A 40 -3.07 3.34 38.63
C TYR A 40 -2.20 3.60 39.85
N ASP A 41 -2.83 3.66 41.03
CA ASP A 41 -2.10 3.69 42.31
C ASP A 41 -1.21 2.47 42.49
N TYR A 42 0.00 2.66 42.99
CA TYR A 42 1.04 1.62 43.11
C TYR A 42 0.56 0.31 43.75
N ASP A 43 -0.32 0.41 44.76
CA ASP A 43 -0.85 -0.76 45.49
C ASP A 43 -1.98 -1.49 44.76
N THR A 44 -2.58 -0.89 43.72
CA THR A 44 -3.75 -1.42 43.01
C THR A 44 -3.50 -1.62 41.51
N ALA A 45 -2.33 -1.22 41.02
CA ALA A 45 -1.97 -1.32 39.61
C ALA A 45 -2.04 -2.76 39.08
N PRO A 46 -2.82 -3.05 38.05
CA PRO A 46 -2.79 -4.37 37.42
C PRO A 46 -1.43 -4.58 36.75
N SER A 47 -0.93 -5.81 36.76
CA SER A 47 0.26 -6.13 35.98
C SER A 47 0.00 -5.97 34.49
N MET A 48 1.04 -5.67 33.68
CA MET A 48 0.94 -5.62 32.21
C MET A 48 0.32 -6.89 31.64
N GLY A 49 0.66 -8.06 32.18
CA GLY A 49 0.06 -9.32 31.75
C GLY A 49 -1.45 -9.40 32.02
N GLN A 50 -1.94 -8.82 33.14
CA GLN A 50 -3.38 -8.75 33.42
C GLN A 50 -4.11 -7.78 32.50
N ILE A 51 -3.46 -6.70 32.09
CA ILE A 51 -3.99 -5.75 31.11
C ILE A 51 -4.09 -6.42 29.75
N LEU A 52 -2.99 -7.00 29.24
CA LEU A 52 -2.96 -7.69 27.96
C LEU A 52 -3.93 -8.86 27.87
N ALA A 53 -4.21 -9.53 29.00
CA ALA A 53 -5.19 -10.63 29.05
C ALA A 53 -6.62 -10.16 28.73
N LYS A 54 -6.94 -8.90 29.01
CA LYS A 54 -8.27 -8.29 28.74
C LYS A 54 -8.38 -7.70 27.34
N VAL A 55 -7.25 -7.52 26.64
CA VAL A 55 -7.23 -6.99 25.26
C VAL A 55 -7.84 -8.03 24.32
N ASP A 56 -8.72 -7.61 23.42
CA ASP A 56 -9.27 -8.49 22.39
C ASP A 56 -8.18 -9.01 21.44
N GLU A 57 -8.47 -10.11 20.76
CA GLU A 57 -7.49 -10.78 19.90
C GLU A 57 -7.00 -9.91 18.77
N GLU A 58 -7.87 -9.10 18.20
CA GLU A 58 -7.52 -8.24 17.06
C GLU A 58 -6.49 -7.17 17.46
N ARG A 59 -6.72 -6.45 18.56
CA ARG A 59 -5.79 -5.45 19.10
C ARG A 59 -4.48 -6.06 19.56
N LEU A 60 -4.53 -7.27 20.15
CA LEU A 60 -3.34 -7.99 20.56
C LEU A 60 -2.46 -8.34 19.35
N LEU A 61 -3.05 -8.79 18.24
CA LEU A 61 -2.35 -9.09 17.01
C LEU A 61 -1.82 -7.81 16.32
N GLN A 62 -2.57 -6.71 16.39
CA GLN A 62 -2.10 -5.41 15.87
C GLN A 62 -0.88 -4.93 16.66
N LEU A 63 -0.90 -5.03 17.98
CA LEU A 63 0.22 -4.65 18.84
C LEU A 63 1.45 -5.56 18.61
N ALA A 64 1.25 -6.87 18.44
CA ALA A 64 2.31 -7.81 18.09
C ALA A 64 2.98 -7.46 16.73
N ARG A 65 2.18 -7.10 15.74
CA ARG A 65 2.69 -6.63 14.44
C ARG A 65 3.46 -5.31 14.56
N HIS A 66 3.01 -4.40 15.42
CA HIS A 66 3.70 -3.13 15.69
C HIS A 66 5.14 -3.37 16.18
N PHE A 67 5.33 -4.37 17.05
CA PHE A 67 6.66 -4.77 17.54
C PHE A 67 7.42 -5.72 16.60
N GLY A 68 6.84 -6.13 15.48
CA GLY A 68 7.47 -7.09 14.57
C GLY A 68 7.59 -8.50 15.15
N ILE A 69 6.72 -8.87 16.11
CA ILE A 69 6.69 -10.18 16.75
C ILE A 69 6.19 -11.21 15.73
N ASP A 70 6.94 -12.30 15.57
CA ASP A 70 6.54 -13.44 14.74
C ASP A 70 5.27 -14.09 15.31
N LEU A 71 4.19 -14.03 14.53
CA LEU A 71 2.91 -14.60 14.95
C LEU A 71 2.90 -16.12 14.69
N PRO A 72 2.35 -16.94 15.62
CA PRO A 72 2.14 -18.35 15.39
C PRO A 72 1.31 -18.62 14.13
N GLN A 73 1.54 -19.76 13.48
CA GLN A 73 0.79 -20.14 12.26
C GLN A 73 -0.73 -20.10 12.46
N SER A 74 -1.23 -20.45 13.64
CA SER A 74 -2.65 -20.34 14.01
C SER A 74 -3.17 -18.89 14.06
N ALA A 75 -2.29 -17.94 14.33
CA ALA A 75 -2.58 -16.50 14.35
C ALA A 75 -2.30 -15.83 12.98
N GLN A 76 -1.45 -16.44 12.15
CA GLN A 76 -1.25 -16.03 10.75
C GLN A 76 -2.47 -16.37 9.87
N VAL A 77 -3.25 -17.39 10.26
CA VAL A 77 -4.52 -17.73 9.58
C VAL A 77 -5.66 -16.80 10.01
N ALA A 78 -5.53 -16.09 11.13
CA ALA A 78 -6.40 -14.95 11.51
C ALA A 78 -5.93 -13.60 10.87
N ALA A 79 -4.81 -13.56 10.13
CA ALA A 79 -4.71 -12.62 9.04
C ALA A 79 -5.94 -12.87 8.19
N VAL A 80 -6.89 -11.90 8.20
CA VAL A 80 -8.08 -11.83 7.37
C VAL A 80 -7.85 -12.72 6.16
N PRO A 81 -8.68 -13.76 5.93
CA PRO A 81 -8.61 -14.44 4.66
C PRO A 81 -8.59 -13.28 3.68
N ALA A 82 -7.60 -13.25 2.81
CA ALA A 82 -7.67 -12.37 1.67
C ALA A 82 -9.04 -12.70 1.09
N ALA A 83 -10.03 -11.94 1.51
CA ALA A 83 -11.31 -11.90 0.87
C ALA A 83 -10.89 -11.73 -0.55
N SER A 84 -11.14 -12.70 -1.39
CA SER A 84 -10.88 -12.58 -2.82
C SER A 84 -11.38 -11.20 -3.14
N PRO A 85 -10.52 -10.22 -3.45
CA PRO A 85 -10.94 -8.82 -3.44
C PRO A 85 -11.75 -8.59 -4.69
N THR A 86 -13.02 -8.94 -4.58
CA THR A 86 -13.98 -8.74 -5.67
C THR A 86 -14.21 -7.27 -5.95
N ASN A 87 -13.75 -6.33 -5.07
CA ASN A 87 -13.92 -4.88 -5.26
C ASN A 87 -12.92 -4.07 -4.41
N ALA A 88 -11.63 -4.37 -4.46
CA ALA A 88 -10.66 -3.47 -3.82
C ALA A 88 -10.63 -2.13 -4.57
N GLU A 89 -10.70 -1.03 -3.83
CA GLU A 89 -10.49 0.31 -4.40
C GLU A 89 -9.03 0.49 -4.84
N PRO A 90 -8.76 1.34 -5.84
CA PRO A 90 -7.40 1.71 -6.20
C PRO A 90 -6.62 2.27 -5.02
N LEU A 91 -5.31 2.07 -5.02
CA LEU A 91 -4.44 2.46 -3.94
C LEU A 91 -4.42 3.98 -3.75
N PHE A 92 -4.74 4.40 -2.53
CA PHE A 92 -4.65 5.79 -2.09
C PHE A 92 -3.46 5.93 -1.13
N VAL A 93 -2.50 6.79 -1.49
CA VAL A 93 -1.25 7.01 -0.75
C VAL A 93 -1.20 8.45 -0.26
N PHE A 94 -0.93 8.67 1.02
CA PHE A 94 -0.76 10.01 1.59
C PHE A 94 0.69 10.48 1.46
N ALA A 95 0.92 11.69 0.93
CA ALA A 95 2.24 12.30 0.83
C ALA A 95 2.46 13.33 1.95
N SER A 96 3.19 12.95 3.00
CA SER A 96 3.64 13.92 4.01
C SER A 96 4.88 14.66 3.51
N HIS A 97 4.80 16.00 3.43
CA HIS A 97 5.84 16.84 2.83
C HIS A 97 5.75 18.30 3.29
N LEU A 98 6.86 19.02 3.20
CA LEU A 98 6.86 20.47 3.40
C LEU A 98 6.22 21.18 2.20
N SER A 99 5.38 22.17 2.46
CA SER A 99 4.65 22.94 1.44
C SER A 99 5.55 23.59 0.38
N MET A 100 6.77 23.97 0.75
CA MET A 100 7.76 24.53 -0.16
C MET A 100 8.21 23.56 -1.27
N HIS A 101 8.04 22.23 -1.07
CA HIS A 101 8.38 21.19 -2.03
C HIS A 101 7.17 20.66 -2.81
N LYS A 102 5.97 21.24 -2.62
CA LYS A 102 4.71 20.77 -3.23
C LYS A 102 4.80 20.53 -4.73
N ARG A 103 5.62 21.28 -5.47
CA ARG A 103 5.76 21.13 -6.92
C ARG A 103 6.38 19.78 -7.28
N LEU A 104 7.48 19.40 -6.64
CA LEU A 104 8.11 18.10 -6.85
C LEU A 104 7.13 16.96 -6.56
N ILE A 105 6.45 17.05 -5.40
CA ILE A 105 5.53 15.99 -4.97
C ILE A 105 4.32 15.90 -5.91
N TRP A 106 3.84 17.03 -6.43
CA TRP A 106 2.82 17.07 -7.46
C TRP A 106 3.28 16.37 -8.74
N ASP A 107 4.49 16.66 -9.23
CA ASP A 107 5.04 16.02 -10.42
C ASP A 107 5.16 14.50 -10.20
N VAL A 108 5.59 14.04 -9.01
CA VAL A 108 5.58 12.62 -8.62
C VAL A 108 4.16 12.05 -8.64
N SER A 109 3.16 12.81 -8.15
CA SER A 109 1.76 12.35 -8.13
C SER A 109 1.21 12.12 -9.54
N GLN A 110 1.61 12.92 -10.53
CA GLN A 110 1.22 12.72 -11.92
C GLN A 110 1.82 11.42 -12.50
N GLU A 111 3.05 11.10 -12.12
CA GLU A 111 3.70 9.84 -12.51
C GLU A 111 3.06 8.62 -11.80
N MET A 112 2.65 8.75 -10.53
CA MET A 112 1.91 7.69 -9.81
C MET A 112 0.53 7.42 -10.44
N LYS A 113 -0.14 8.45 -10.98
CA LYS A 113 -1.42 8.30 -11.71
C LYS A 113 -1.32 7.41 -12.94
N VAL A 114 -0.15 7.33 -13.57
CA VAL A 114 0.09 6.40 -14.68
C VAL A 114 -0.22 4.97 -14.26
N PHE A 115 0.14 4.60 -13.02
CA PHE A 115 -0.14 3.29 -12.43
C PHE A 115 -1.55 3.16 -11.83
N GLY A 116 -2.41 4.16 -11.99
CA GLY A 116 -3.73 4.19 -11.34
C GLY A 116 -3.68 4.43 -9.83
N ILE A 117 -2.53 4.86 -9.29
CA ILE A 117 -2.33 5.14 -7.87
C ILE A 117 -2.59 6.62 -7.61
N GLU A 118 -3.43 6.92 -6.62
CA GLU A 118 -3.64 8.28 -6.16
C GLU A 118 -2.62 8.62 -5.06
N LEU A 119 -1.68 9.55 -5.35
CA LEU A 119 -0.82 10.15 -4.34
C LEU A 119 -1.45 11.49 -3.92
N PHE A 120 -2.03 11.52 -2.71
CA PHE A 120 -2.66 12.71 -2.15
C PHE A 120 -1.62 13.70 -1.69
N VAL A 121 -1.69 14.92 -2.25
CA VAL A 121 -0.77 16.03 -1.97
C VAL A 121 -1.59 17.16 -1.36
N ALA A 122 -1.61 17.27 -0.04
CA ALA A 122 -2.51 18.13 0.72
C ALA A 122 -2.63 19.56 0.19
N HIS A 123 -1.51 20.24 -0.12
CA HIS A 123 -1.51 21.64 -0.57
C HIS A 123 -1.81 21.85 -2.07
N VAL A 124 -2.13 20.79 -2.81
CA VAL A 124 -2.45 20.87 -4.25
C VAL A 124 -3.75 20.14 -4.56
N SER A 125 -4.07 19.10 -3.79
CA SER A 125 -5.29 18.32 -3.97
C SER A 125 -6.52 19.00 -3.36
N ILE A 126 -6.30 20.00 -2.47
CA ILE A 126 -7.36 20.73 -1.78
C ILE A 126 -7.67 21.99 -2.59
N PRO A 127 -8.93 22.20 -3.06
CA PRO A 127 -9.34 23.45 -3.69
C PRO A 127 -9.17 24.65 -2.75
N ASP A 128 -8.83 25.82 -3.30
CA ASP A 128 -8.54 27.05 -2.53
C ASP A 128 -9.66 27.48 -1.56
N ASP A 129 -10.93 27.13 -1.85
CA ASP A 129 -12.10 27.47 -1.06
C ASP A 129 -12.59 26.34 -0.14
N SER A 130 -11.89 25.20 -0.08
CA SER A 130 -12.27 24.06 0.77
C SER A 130 -11.67 24.20 2.18
N PRO A 131 -12.38 23.80 3.23
CA PRO A 131 -11.85 23.77 4.59
C PRO A 131 -10.75 22.67 4.67
N TRP A 132 -9.50 23.06 4.40
CA TRP A 132 -8.32 22.18 4.46
C TRP A 132 -8.23 21.39 5.79
N GLN A 133 -8.85 21.91 6.84
CA GLN A 133 -8.94 21.29 8.16
C GLN A 133 -9.67 19.95 8.16
N ASP A 134 -10.58 19.72 7.22
CA ASP A 134 -11.33 18.46 7.10
C ASP A 134 -10.68 17.53 6.07
N GLU A 135 -10.07 18.06 5.02
CA GLU A 135 -9.49 17.28 3.92
C GLU A 135 -8.23 16.50 4.34
N ILE A 136 -7.38 17.08 5.20
CA ILE A 136 -6.19 16.39 5.69
C ILE A 136 -6.57 15.19 6.56
N PRO A 137 -7.41 15.31 7.61
CA PRO A 137 -7.88 14.15 8.38
C PRO A 137 -8.57 13.08 7.52
N ASN A 138 -9.39 13.50 6.53
CA ASN A 138 -10.02 12.56 5.60
C ASN A 138 -8.98 11.80 4.77
N GLY A 139 -7.98 12.50 4.23
CA GLY A 139 -6.87 11.88 3.50
C GLY A 139 -6.06 10.92 4.37
N LEU A 140 -5.74 11.32 5.61
CA LEU A 140 -5.04 10.49 6.59
C LEU A 140 -5.84 9.23 6.93
N ASN A 141 -7.16 9.34 7.11
CA ASN A 141 -8.04 8.21 7.41
C ASN A 141 -8.24 7.26 6.22
N LYS A 142 -8.29 7.80 5.00
CA LYS A 142 -8.46 7.03 3.76
C LYS A 142 -7.17 6.30 3.33
N ALA A 143 -6.00 6.78 3.76
CA ALA A 143 -4.72 6.28 3.28
C ALA A 143 -4.55 4.78 3.51
N HIS A 144 -4.21 4.05 2.44
CA HIS A 144 -3.79 2.65 2.47
C HIS A 144 -2.28 2.53 2.73
N ALA A 145 -1.51 3.56 2.38
CA ALA A 145 -0.08 3.70 2.62
C ALA A 145 0.30 5.17 2.67
N ALA A 146 1.53 5.48 3.09
CA ALA A 146 2.05 6.83 3.10
C ALA A 146 3.49 6.92 2.62
N VAL A 147 3.88 8.13 2.22
CA VAL A 147 5.27 8.48 1.87
C VAL A 147 5.66 9.74 2.61
N ALA A 148 6.77 9.68 3.35
CA ALA A 148 7.41 10.84 3.97
C ALA A 148 8.57 11.33 3.09
N PHE A 149 8.46 12.57 2.59
CA PHE A 149 9.48 13.23 1.77
C PHE A 149 10.43 14.01 2.68
N LEU A 150 11.52 13.37 3.11
CA LEU A 150 12.39 13.81 4.18
C LEU A 150 13.40 14.88 3.70
N HIS A 151 12.91 16.12 3.57
CA HIS A 151 13.72 17.30 3.32
C HIS A 151 14.14 17.97 4.62
N LYS A 152 15.19 18.82 4.55
CA LYS A 152 15.60 19.68 5.67
C LYS A 152 14.40 20.54 6.10
N GLY A 153 14.11 20.57 7.39
CA GLY A 153 12.95 21.26 7.97
C GLY A 153 11.72 20.36 8.17
N PHE A 154 11.74 19.11 7.70
CA PHE A 154 10.63 18.17 7.88
C PHE A 154 10.39 17.88 9.37
N LYS A 155 11.45 17.65 10.13
CA LYS A 155 11.39 17.37 11.57
C LYS A 155 10.89 18.58 12.40
N GLU A 156 11.10 19.78 11.90
CA GLU A 156 10.69 21.02 12.53
C GLU A 156 9.25 21.43 12.16
N SER A 157 8.57 20.63 11.34
CA SER A 157 7.18 20.84 10.94
C SER A 157 6.23 20.04 11.82
N ASP A 158 5.52 20.70 12.71
CA ASP A 158 4.49 20.08 13.56
C ASP A 158 3.46 19.29 12.74
N TRP A 159 3.11 19.76 11.54
CA TRP A 159 2.17 19.08 10.65
C TRP A 159 2.72 17.75 10.12
N CYS A 160 3.96 17.76 9.61
CA CYS A 160 4.56 16.54 9.07
C CYS A 160 4.72 15.47 10.16
N ASP A 161 5.11 15.85 11.37
CA ASP A 161 5.23 14.92 12.50
C ASP A 161 3.87 14.35 12.92
N GLN A 162 2.82 15.19 12.98
CA GLN A 162 1.47 14.73 13.30
C GLN A 162 0.91 13.81 12.22
N GLU A 163 1.09 14.13 10.93
CA GLU A 163 0.67 13.28 9.81
C GLU A 163 1.32 11.90 9.86
N VAL A 164 2.63 11.87 10.03
CA VAL A 164 3.38 10.61 10.13
C VAL A 164 3.00 9.84 11.38
N GLY A 165 2.85 10.51 12.53
CA GLY A 165 2.40 9.90 13.77
C GLY A 165 1.01 9.26 13.63
N TRP A 166 0.07 9.95 12.98
CA TRP A 166 -1.27 9.43 12.69
C TRP A 166 -1.22 8.17 11.84
N LEU A 167 -0.45 8.20 10.73
CA LEU A 167 -0.32 7.09 9.80
C LEU A 167 0.35 5.87 10.43
N LEU A 168 1.39 6.08 11.23
CA LEU A 168 2.04 5.01 12.00
C LEU A 168 1.08 4.43 13.05
N GLY A 169 0.32 5.28 13.75
CA GLY A 169 -0.69 4.86 14.73
C GLY A 169 -1.81 4.02 14.10
N ARG A 170 -2.18 4.28 12.84
CA ARG A 170 -3.10 3.45 12.06
C ARG A 170 -2.47 2.14 11.56
N GLY A 171 -1.18 1.93 11.72
CA GLY A 171 -0.48 0.75 11.23
C GLY A 171 -0.40 0.63 9.70
N VAL A 172 -0.61 1.73 8.95
CA VAL A 172 -0.44 1.71 7.51
C VAL A 172 1.04 1.76 7.13
N PRO A 173 1.46 1.12 6.01
CA PRO A 173 2.84 1.19 5.55
C PRO A 173 3.28 2.62 5.28
N VAL A 174 4.33 3.08 5.96
CA VAL A 174 4.97 4.38 5.70
C VAL A 174 6.31 4.16 5.02
N LEU A 175 6.50 4.73 3.83
CA LEU A 175 7.76 4.72 3.10
C LEU A 175 8.51 6.05 3.31
N GLY A 176 9.80 6.00 3.59
CA GLY A 176 10.66 7.19 3.62
C GLY A 176 11.40 7.40 2.31
N LEU A 177 11.48 8.65 1.86
CA LEU A 177 12.36 9.12 0.80
C LEU A 177 13.29 10.18 1.35
N THR A 178 14.62 9.94 1.33
CA THR A 178 15.60 10.89 1.83
C THR A 178 16.07 11.84 0.74
N PHE A 179 15.97 13.14 1.03
CA PHE A 179 16.55 14.21 0.22
C PHE A 179 17.73 14.85 0.96
N ASP A 180 17.48 15.33 2.18
CA ASP A 180 18.48 16.02 2.99
C ASP A 180 18.67 15.38 4.37
N ILE A 181 17.64 14.74 4.91
CA ILE A 181 17.66 14.11 6.24
C ILE A 181 17.24 12.64 6.18
N GLY A 182 17.70 11.85 7.14
CA GLY A 182 17.26 10.46 7.32
C GLY A 182 15.99 10.35 8.19
N PRO A 183 15.39 9.15 8.27
CA PRO A 183 14.30 8.87 9.20
C PRO A 183 14.73 9.11 10.65
N TYR A 184 13.78 9.55 11.49
CA TYR A 184 14.00 9.86 12.90
C TYR A 184 12.78 9.44 13.73
N GLY A 185 12.90 9.47 15.06
CA GLY A 185 11.83 9.08 15.97
C GLY A 185 11.28 7.69 15.65
N PRO A 186 9.95 7.50 15.67
CA PRO A 186 9.31 6.23 15.31
C PRO A 186 9.62 5.77 13.87
N MET A 187 9.92 6.70 12.95
CA MET A 187 10.38 6.37 11.59
C MET A 187 11.82 5.85 11.54
N GLY A 188 12.62 5.99 12.59
CA GLY A 188 14.04 5.60 12.60
C GLY A 188 14.28 4.12 12.28
N ARG A 189 13.26 3.28 12.44
CA ARG A 189 13.28 1.85 12.05
C ARG A 189 13.03 1.64 10.55
N LEU A 190 12.55 2.67 9.81
CA LEU A 190 12.24 2.56 8.40
C LEU A 190 13.50 2.71 7.56
N GLN A 191 13.70 1.77 6.64
CA GLN A 191 14.72 1.94 5.60
C GLN A 191 14.19 2.91 4.54
N ALA A 192 14.66 4.17 4.59
CA ALA A 192 14.33 5.15 3.58
C ALA A 192 15.24 5.03 2.34
N ALA A 193 14.67 5.32 1.17
CA ALA A 193 15.41 5.31 -0.08
C ALA A 193 15.94 6.72 -0.42
N PRO A 194 17.19 6.87 -0.90
CA PRO A 194 17.71 8.16 -1.36
C PRO A 194 16.96 8.60 -2.63
N ALA A 195 16.48 9.86 -2.62
CA ALA A 195 15.68 10.41 -3.72
C ALA A 195 16.22 11.76 -4.27
N GLY A 196 17.18 12.39 -3.61
CA GLY A 196 17.63 13.74 -3.93
C GLY A 196 18.20 13.95 -5.34
N LYS A 197 18.53 12.88 -6.07
CA LYS A 197 19.02 12.92 -7.47
C LYS A 197 18.07 12.30 -8.47
N LEU A 198 16.91 11.82 -8.05
CA LEU A 198 15.94 11.13 -8.88
C LEU A 198 14.99 12.13 -9.54
N THR A 199 14.58 11.84 -10.76
CA THR A 199 13.47 12.54 -11.43
C THR A 199 12.13 12.14 -10.81
N PRO A 200 11.05 12.92 -10.98
CA PRO A 200 9.72 12.54 -10.51
C PRO A 200 9.29 11.15 -10.98
N GLU A 201 9.57 10.78 -12.23
CA GLU A 201 9.30 9.46 -12.79
C GLU A 201 10.08 8.36 -12.05
N GLN A 202 11.38 8.54 -11.83
CA GLN A 202 12.21 7.59 -11.10
C GLN A 202 11.78 7.44 -9.64
N ILE A 203 11.31 8.52 -9.01
CA ILE A 203 10.74 8.48 -7.66
C ILE A 203 9.46 7.65 -7.67
N ALA A 204 8.57 7.87 -8.64
CA ALA A 204 7.33 7.10 -8.76
C ALA A 204 7.60 5.60 -8.98
N ASP A 205 8.52 5.25 -9.89
CA ASP A 205 8.90 3.85 -10.14
C ASP A 205 9.47 3.18 -8.88
N ASN A 206 10.33 3.89 -8.13
CA ASN A 206 10.85 3.41 -6.85
C ASN A 206 9.75 3.18 -5.82
N LEU A 207 8.81 4.13 -5.70
CA LEU A 207 7.67 4.03 -4.79
C LEU A 207 6.77 2.85 -5.16
N VAL A 208 6.42 2.70 -6.44
CA VAL A 208 5.57 1.60 -6.94
C VAL A 208 6.22 0.25 -6.62
N THR A 209 7.50 0.07 -6.93
CA THR A 209 8.24 -1.16 -6.61
C THR A 209 8.21 -1.48 -5.12
N ARG A 210 8.43 -0.48 -4.26
CA ARG A 210 8.44 -0.66 -2.80
C ARG A 210 7.04 -0.90 -2.21
N LEU A 211 6.01 -0.29 -2.78
CA LEU A 211 4.61 -0.55 -2.43
C LEU A 211 4.19 -1.96 -2.87
N SER A 212 4.61 -2.41 -4.06
CA SER A 212 4.35 -3.75 -4.59
C SER A 212 4.95 -4.86 -3.72
N ALA A 213 6.02 -4.57 -2.99
CA ALA A 213 6.62 -5.48 -2.02
C ALA A 213 5.82 -5.59 -0.69
N LYS A 214 4.67 -4.91 -0.55
CA LYS A 214 3.83 -4.93 0.65
C LYS A 214 2.60 -5.83 0.44
N PRO A 215 2.55 -7.05 1.03
CA PRO A 215 1.44 -7.99 0.77
C PRO A 215 0.05 -7.41 1.07
N GLN A 216 -0.07 -6.58 2.12
CA GLN A 216 -1.33 -5.95 2.51
C GLN A 216 -1.88 -4.93 1.49
N LEU A 217 -1.06 -4.45 0.55
CA LEU A 217 -1.47 -3.52 -0.50
C LEU A 217 -1.78 -4.19 -1.84
N GLN A 218 -1.57 -5.52 -1.94
CA GLN A 218 -1.65 -6.24 -3.21
C GLN A 218 -2.99 -6.08 -3.91
N ALA A 219 -4.10 -6.14 -3.16
CA ALA A 219 -5.44 -6.00 -3.72
C ALA A 219 -5.68 -4.60 -4.32
N ASN A 220 -5.31 -3.54 -3.59
CA ASN A 220 -5.44 -2.16 -4.04
C ASN A 220 -4.51 -1.84 -5.22
N LEU A 221 -3.28 -2.39 -5.20
CA LEU A 221 -2.33 -2.25 -6.31
C LEU A 221 -2.83 -2.93 -7.58
N THR A 222 -3.38 -4.15 -7.47
CA THR A 222 -3.99 -4.84 -8.62
C THR A 222 -5.10 -3.99 -9.24
N ALA A 223 -6.00 -3.45 -8.41
CA ALA A 223 -7.06 -2.54 -8.88
C ALA A 223 -6.49 -1.28 -9.55
N SER A 224 -5.45 -0.69 -8.96
CA SER A 224 -4.75 0.46 -9.53
C SER A 224 -4.14 0.16 -10.90
N PHE A 225 -3.38 -0.92 -11.02
CA PHE A 225 -2.69 -1.26 -12.26
C PHE A 225 -3.67 -1.58 -13.39
N ILE A 226 -4.77 -2.28 -13.10
CA ILE A 226 -5.84 -2.53 -14.07
C ILE A 226 -6.46 -1.20 -14.51
N GLN A 227 -6.78 -0.30 -13.56
CA GLN A 227 -7.28 1.04 -13.89
C GLN A 227 -6.27 1.85 -14.71
N GLY A 228 -4.97 1.77 -14.36
CA GLY A 228 -3.88 2.39 -15.10
C GLY A 228 -3.82 1.89 -16.55
N LEU A 229 -3.95 0.57 -16.78
CA LEU A 229 -4.00 -0.01 -18.13
C LEU A 229 -5.20 0.51 -18.92
N HIS A 230 -6.38 0.60 -18.32
CA HIS A 230 -7.56 1.19 -18.99
C HIS A 230 -7.33 2.63 -19.44
N LYS A 231 -6.54 3.40 -18.71
CA LYS A 231 -6.30 4.83 -18.93
C LYS A 231 -4.94 5.14 -19.56
N SER A 232 -4.09 4.14 -19.80
CA SER A 232 -2.76 4.38 -20.36
C SER A 232 -2.85 5.12 -21.71
N GLY A 233 -2.11 6.22 -21.81
CA GLY A 233 -2.13 7.11 -22.97
C GLY A 233 -0.96 6.89 -23.93
N ARG A 234 0.05 6.12 -23.52
CA ARG A 234 1.27 5.86 -24.28
C ARG A 234 1.71 4.40 -24.13
N PHE A 235 2.37 3.84 -25.14
CA PHE A 235 2.90 2.48 -25.09
C PHE A 235 3.86 2.27 -23.91
N ARG A 236 4.70 3.26 -23.62
CA ARG A 236 5.59 3.24 -22.47
C ARG A 236 4.85 3.12 -21.12
N ASP A 237 3.70 3.78 -20.99
CA ASP A 237 2.89 3.69 -19.76
C ASP A 237 2.35 2.26 -19.60
N THR A 238 1.89 1.64 -20.70
CA THR A 238 1.49 0.23 -20.72
C THR A 238 2.63 -0.69 -20.28
N ASP A 239 3.86 -0.45 -20.77
CA ASP A 239 5.04 -1.24 -20.40
C ASP A 239 5.35 -1.13 -18.89
N ARG A 240 5.37 0.08 -18.34
CA ARG A 240 5.64 0.33 -16.91
C ARG A 240 4.60 -0.34 -16.00
N ILE A 241 3.32 -0.22 -16.34
CA ILE A 241 2.24 -0.84 -15.57
C ILE A 241 2.34 -2.36 -15.66
N TRP A 242 2.53 -2.91 -16.84
CA TRP A 242 2.60 -4.34 -17.05
C TRP A 242 3.80 -4.97 -16.35
N GLU A 243 4.94 -4.31 -16.32
CA GLU A 243 6.12 -4.75 -15.59
C GLU A 243 5.82 -5.05 -14.11
N GLN A 244 4.94 -4.26 -13.49
CA GLN A 244 4.51 -4.48 -12.12
C GLN A 244 3.40 -5.52 -12.02
N LEU A 245 2.35 -5.41 -12.84
CA LEU A 245 1.15 -6.24 -12.74
C LEU A 245 1.44 -7.72 -13.02
N ARG A 246 2.34 -8.04 -13.95
CA ARG A 246 2.67 -9.43 -14.32
C ARG A 246 3.27 -10.25 -13.17
N GLU A 247 3.79 -9.60 -12.13
CA GLU A 247 4.35 -10.27 -10.95
C GLU A 247 3.26 -10.63 -9.91
N PHE A 248 2.02 -10.16 -10.14
CA PHE A 248 0.90 -10.42 -9.24
C PHE A 248 0.18 -11.72 -9.60
N THR A 249 -0.24 -12.42 -8.57
CA THR A 249 -1.00 -13.67 -8.70
C THR A 249 -2.28 -13.59 -7.88
N GLY A 250 -3.23 -14.47 -8.16
CA GLY A 250 -4.43 -14.55 -7.35
C GLY A 250 -5.54 -13.59 -7.78
N LEU A 251 -5.53 -13.10 -9.05
CA LEU A 251 -6.61 -12.25 -9.58
C LEU A 251 -7.94 -13.01 -9.56
N GLY A 252 -8.94 -12.40 -8.89
CA GLY A 252 -10.30 -12.91 -8.86
C GLY A 252 -11.07 -12.65 -10.16
N SER A 253 -12.29 -13.18 -10.24
CA SER A 253 -13.10 -13.14 -11.47
C SER A 253 -13.33 -11.73 -12.01
N GLN A 254 -13.63 -10.75 -11.13
CA GLN A 254 -13.85 -9.37 -11.56
C GLN A 254 -12.57 -8.73 -12.09
N GLN A 255 -11.45 -8.92 -11.40
CA GLN A 255 -10.15 -8.37 -11.82
C GLN A 255 -9.70 -8.96 -13.16
N CYS A 256 -9.96 -10.26 -13.39
CA CYS A 256 -9.70 -10.89 -14.68
C CYS A 256 -10.59 -10.30 -15.79
N ALA A 257 -11.86 -10.05 -15.51
CA ALA A 257 -12.77 -9.40 -16.47
C ALA A 257 -12.33 -7.97 -16.80
N ASP A 258 -11.99 -7.18 -15.79
CA ASP A 258 -11.53 -5.80 -15.96
C ASP A 258 -10.21 -5.75 -16.73
N LEU A 259 -9.27 -6.66 -16.45
CA LEU A 259 -8.01 -6.73 -17.19
C LEU A 259 -8.22 -7.17 -18.65
N LEU A 260 -9.15 -8.12 -18.91
CA LEU A 260 -9.54 -8.49 -20.27
C LEU A 260 -10.15 -7.29 -21.00
N ALA A 261 -11.05 -6.55 -20.35
CA ALA A 261 -11.67 -5.35 -20.91
C ALA A 261 -10.63 -4.27 -21.26
N ALA A 262 -9.62 -4.06 -20.41
CA ALA A 262 -8.54 -3.12 -20.69
C ALA A 262 -7.80 -3.42 -22.01
N THR A 263 -7.68 -4.70 -22.40
CA THR A 263 -7.07 -5.07 -23.68
C THR A 263 -7.99 -4.81 -24.88
N GLN A 264 -9.30 -4.75 -24.67
CA GLN A 264 -10.31 -4.54 -25.73
C GLN A 264 -10.58 -3.06 -25.95
N ASP A 265 -10.67 -2.29 -24.86
CA ASP A 265 -11.15 -0.91 -24.86
C ASP A 265 -10.02 0.12 -25.04
N ASN A 266 -8.79 -0.20 -24.60
CA ASN A 266 -7.68 0.72 -24.71
C ASN A 266 -6.79 0.44 -25.94
N HIS A 267 -6.82 1.35 -26.92
CA HIS A 267 -6.02 1.26 -28.13
C HIS A 267 -4.50 1.21 -27.86
N GLN A 268 -4.00 1.81 -26.79
CA GLN A 268 -2.58 1.76 -26.43
C GLN A 268 -2.20 0.33 -26.01
N VAL A 269 -2.99 -0.32 -25.17
CA VAL A 269 -2.78 -1.72 -24.78
C VAL A 269 -2.95 -2.64 -25.97
N TYR A 270 -4.01 -2.42 -26.78
CA TYR A 270 -4.32 -3.26 -27.93
C TYR A 270 -3.20 -3.29 -28.99
N ASN A 271 -2.61 -2.14 -29.30
CA ASN A 271 -1.61 -2.00 -30.38
C ASN A 271 -0.16 -2.14 -29.88
N ALA A 272 0.09 -2.06 -28.60
CA ALA A 272 1.44 -2.16 -28.04
C ALA A 272 2.00 -3.58 -28.13
N ARG A 273 3.32 -3.67 -28.14
CA ARG A 273 4.08 -4.92 -28.10
C ARG A 273 4.87 -5.00 -26.80
N CYS A 274 4.73 -6.11 -26.12
CA CYS A 274 5.36 -6.36 -24.83
C CYS A 274 6.89 -6.55 -24.98
N PRO A 275 7.71 -5.63 -24.46
CA PRO A 275 9.17 -5.73 -24.58
C PRO A 275 9.75 -6.86 -23.70
N PHE A 276 8.99 -7.36 -22.75
CA PHE A 276 9.41 -8.43 -21.82
C PHE A 276 9.25 -9.83 -22.39
N THR A 277 8.85 -9.98 -23.66
CA THR A 277 8.78 -11.25 -24.37
C THR A 277 9.82 -11.31 -25.48
N ALA A 278 10.43 -12.50 -25.71
CA ALA A 278 11.52 -12.69 -26.67
C ALA A 278 11.18 -12.24 -28.10
N SER A 279 9.89 -12.28 -28.51
CA SER A 279 9.39 -11.91 -29.82
C SER A 279 8.59 -10.62 -29.84
N GLN A 280 8.64 -9.82 -28.77
CA GLN A 280 7.80 -8.63 -28.60
C GLN A 280 6.33 -8.88 -29.00
N ARG A 281 5.73 -9.89 -28.35
CA ARG A 281 4.35 -10.31 -28.63
C ARG A 281 3.37 -9.17 -28.36
N PRO A 282 2.24 -9.10 -29.09
CA PRO A 282 1.17 -8.13 -28.80
C PRO A 282 0.65 -8.30 -27.36
N TYR A 283 0.43 -7.21 -26.65
CA TYR A 283 -0.07 -7.23 -25.26
C TYR A 283 -1.36 -8.04 -25.08
N PRO A 284 -2.38 -7.95 -25.99
CA PRO A 284 -3.57 -8.80 -25.86
C PRO A 284 -3.25 -10.29 -25.70
N ARG A 285 -2.24 -10.78 -26.43
CA ARG A 285 -1.84 -12.20 -26.34
C ARG A 285 -1.09 -12.51 -25.04
N VAL A 286 -0.25 -11.60 -24.60
CA VAL A 286 0.51 -11.76 -23.35
C VAL A 286 -0.43 -11.73 -22.16
N ILE A 287 -1.40 -10.79 -22.15
CA ILE A 287 -2.39 -10.67 -21.09
C ILE A 287 -3.32 -11.88 -21.06
N LEU A 288 -3.79 -12.38 -22.22
CA LEU A 288 -4.60 -13.60 -22.29
C LEU A 288 -3.87 -14.82 -21.70
N ASP A 289 -2.57 -14.98 -21.98
CA ASP A 289 -1.79 -16.09 -21.40
C ASP A 289 -1.63 -15.91 -19.88
N PHE A 290 -1.38 -14.71 -19.40
CA PHE A 290 -1.33 -14.41 -17.97
C PHE A 290 -2.66 -14.70 -17.26
N LEU A 291 -3.80 -14.32 -17.87
CA LEU A 291 -5.13 -14.56 -17.31
C LEU A 291 -5.46 -16.04 -17.15
N LYS A 292 -4.96 -16.92 -18.03
CA LYS A 292 -5.18 -18.38 -17.93
C LYS A 292 -4.61 -18.96 -16.64
N GLU A 293 -3.60 -18.35 -16.07
CA GLU A 293 -2.92 -18.81 -14.86
C GLU A 293 -3.59 -18.25 -13.58
N GLN A 294 -4.60 -17.37 -13.73
CA GLN A 294 -5.26 -16.74 -12.59
C GLN A 294 -6.46 -17.53 -12.08
N PRO A 295 -6.74 -17.51 -10.75
CA PRO A 295 -7.91 -18.19 -10.19
C PRO A 295 -9.24 -17.74 -10.79
N GLY A 296 -9.34 -16.48 -11.21
CA GLY A 296 -10.54 -15.90 -11.84
C GLY A 296 -10.78 -16.33 -13.28
N TRP A 297 -9.86 -17.10 -13.91
CA TRP A 297 -9.96 -17.48 -15.33
C TRP A 297 -11.27 -18.13 -15.73
N THR A 298 -11.73 -19.10 -14.95
CA THR A 298 -12.94 -19.88 -15.31
C THR A 298 -14.16 -19.00 -15.53
N ALA A 299 -14.25 -17.87 -14.83
CA ALA A 299 -15.38 -16.96 -14.96
C ALA A 299 -15.38 -16.15 -16.26
N ILE A 300 -14.22 -15.97 -16.89
CA ILE A 300 -14.04 -15.15 -18.10
C ILE A 300 -13.63 -15.99 -19.33
N GLN A 301 -13.54 -17.30 -19.18
CA GLN A 301 -12.96 -18.18 -20.21
C GLN A 301 -13.66 -18.01 -21.57
N ASN A 302 -14.99 -18.01 -21.61
CA ASN A 302 -15.75 -17.89 -22.85
C ASN A 302 -15.48 -16.56 -23.58
N ASP A 303 -15.48 -15.45 -22.83
CA ASP A 303 -15.22 -14.12 -23.38
C ASP A 303 -13.79 -13.99 -23.90
N ALA A 304 -12.84 -14.56 -23.15
CA ALA A 304 -11.42 -14.58 -23.51
C ALA A 304 -11.15 -15.43 -24.75
N GLU A 305 -11.81 -16.58 -24.92
CA GLU A 305 -11.73 -17.45 -26.10
C GLU A 305 -12.34 -16.77 -27.33
N GLU A 306 -13.50 -16.11 -27.17
CA GLU A 306 -14.11 -15.30 -28.24
C GLU A 306 -13.18 -14.15 -28.68
N TYR A 307 -12.60 -13.45 -27.71
CA TYR A 307 -11.64 -12.38 -27.99
C TYR A 307 -10.38 -12.93 -28.68
N SER A 308 -9.84 -14.05 -28.24
CA SER A 308 -8.72 -14.72 -28.88
C SER A 308 -9.01 -15.05 -30.34
N ALA A 309 -10.20 -15.59 -30.64
CA ALA A 309 -10.63 -15.89 -32.01
C ALA A 309 -10.75 -14.61 -32.88
N LYS A 310 -11.20 -13.48 -32.31
CA LYS A 310 -11.22 -12.18 -33.01
C LYS A 310 -9.81 -11.69 -33.36
N LEU A 311 -8.84 -11.89 -32.47
CA LEU A 311 -7.43 -11.54 -32.72
C LEU A 311 -6.81 -12.39 -33.84
N ASP A 312 -7.19 -13.67 -33.98
CA ASP A 312 -6.69 -14.55 -35.05
C ASP A 312 -7.26 -14.17 -36.42
N ARG A 313 -8.54 -13.83 -36.51
CA ARG A 313 -9.17 -13.40 -37.78
C ARG A 313 -8.53 -12.14 -38.35
N ARG A 314 -8.07 -11.20 -37.51
CA ARG A 314 -7.39 -9.97 -37.99
C ARG A 314 -5.99 -10.21 -38.58
N LYS A 315 -5.31 -11.31 -38.22
CA LYS A 315 -4.03 -11.70 -38.83
C LYS A 315 -4.16 -12.23 -40.27
N VAL A 316 -5.37 -12.53 -40.68
CA VAL A 316 -5.67 -13.14 -42.01
C VAL A 316 -6.08 -12.05 -43.04
N LEU A 317 -6.25 -10.80 -42.60
CA LEU A 317 -6.48 -9.69 -43.56
C LEU A 317 -5.11 -9.08 -43.96
N PRO A 318 -4.82 -8.96 -45.25
CA PRO A 318 -3.55 -8.53 -45.78
C PRO A 318 -3.18 -7.10 -45.41
#